data_c63a6cff19e496cad0c9ab6d1217cfd9
#
_entry.id   c63a6cff19e496cad0c9ab6d1217cfd9
#
_cell.length_a   1.000
_cell.length_b   1.000
_cell.length_c   1.000
_cell.angle_alpha   90.00
_cell.angle_beta   90.00
_cell.angle_gamma   90.00
#
_symmetry.space_group_name_H-M   'P 1'
#
loop_
_entity.id
_entity.type
_entity.pdbx_description
1 polymer ?
#
loop_
_entity_poly.entity_id
_entity_poly.type
_entity_poly.pdbx_seq_one_letter_code
_entity_poly.pdbx_strand_id
1 'polypeptide(L)'
;MISEVVKDIRVNWKISDDKRDEGLTTPEDIIRFDNISYGPYGDANLLDIYHQKKVTKPQKTIVSIHGGGWVYGSKEQYQFYGMRLAQRGFTFVNFNYRLAPEYKYPTALEDINQVFLFIRDHAEEYTIDTNNIFVVGDSAGAQLATQYLIICTNPEYAKRFTFIPSGIKVRAVGLNCGVYDTSDPEHTSPNDVFLEYTGKEILEDSEKARNMREELNTLKYMTGDFPPAFVTSAVHDFILKNAQPMYEKLQSLGIDSEVHIYGSKEKEEVGHVFHVNCRLPEADQCNDEECAFFNRYVV
;
A
#
# COMPACT_ATOMS: atom_id res chain seq x y z
N MET A 1 -19.21 15.01 10.33
CA MET A 1 -19.22 15.75 9.04
C MET A 1 -17.82 15.67 8.46
N ILE A 2 -17.72 15.47 7.15
CA ILE A 2 -16.43 15.46 6.43
C ILE A 2 -15.87 16.88 6.46
N SER A 3 -14.60 17.03 6.83
CA SER A 3 -13.93 18.35 6.86
C SER A 3 -13.76 18.93 5.45
N GLU A 4 -13.62 20.26 5.35
CA GLU A 4 -13.37 20.90 4.05
C GLU A 4 -12.04 20.42 3.45
N VAL A 5 -11.01 20.19 4.28
CA VAL A 5 -9.72 19.67 3.84
C VAL A 5 -9.87 18.31 3.12
N VAL A 6 -10.65 17.38 3.67
CA VAL A 6 -10.88 16.08 3.04
C VAL A 6 -11.70 16.22 1.76
N LYS A 7 -12.69 17.13 1.72
CA LYS A 7 -13.45 17.39 0.48
C LYS A 7 -12.53 17.92 -0.64
N ASP A 8 -11.68 18.89 -0.30
CA ASP A 8 -10.73 19.49 -1.25
C ASP A 8 -9.73 18.45 -1.76
N ILE A 9 -9.20 17.59 -0.88
CA ILE A 9 -8.34 16.48 -1.26
C ILE A 9 -9.05 15.58 -2.26
N ARG A 10 -10.25 15.11 -1.93
CA ARG A 10 -11.02 14.18 -2.77
C ARG A 10 -11.30 14.75 -4.16
N VAL A 11 -11.57 16.04 -4.27
CA VAL A 11 -11.84 16.69 -5.55
C VAL A 11 -10.55 16.92 -6.33
N ASN A 12 -9.56 17.58 -5.72
CA ASN A 12 -8.36 18.04 -6.43
C ASN A 12 -7.45 16.87 -6.83
N TRP A 13 -7.30 15.87 -5.95
CA TRP A 13 -6.47 14.71 -6.27
C TRP A 13 -7.13 13.85 -7.35
N LYS A 14 -8.46 13.70 -7.32
CA LYS A 14 -9.17 13.01 -8.40
C LYS A 14 -8.96 13.68 -9.75
N ILE A 15 -9.04 15.01 -9.83
CA ILE A 15 -8.78 15.76 -11.06
C ILE A 15 -7.36 15.49 -11.56
N SER A 16 -6.37 15.46 -10.66
CA SER A 16 -4.98 15.19 -11.00
C SER A 16 -4.79 13.76 -11.52
N ASP A 17 -5.39 12.77 -10.85
CA ASP A 17 -5.30 11.37 -11.24
C ASP A 17 -6.02 11.09 -12.56
N ASP A 18 -7.23 11.66 -12.75
CA ASP A 18 -7.96 11.54 -14.02
C ASP A 18 -7.14 12.10 -15.19
N LYS A 19 -6.44 13.24 -14.97
CA LYS A 19 -5.55 13.84 -15.98
C LYS A 19 -4.30 12.98 -16.24
N ARG A 20 -3.70 12.38 -15.20
CA ARG A 20 -2.56 11.46 -15.32
C ARG A 20 -2.93 10.29 -16.23
N ASP A 21 -4.12 9.74 -16.05
CA ASP A 21 -4.57 8.50 -16.69
C ASP A 21 -5.36 8.74 -17.98
N GLU A 22 -5.60 10.01 -18.36
CA GLU A 22 -6.36 10.39 -19.57
C GLU A 22 -5.85 9.67 -20.83
N GLY A 23 -6.73 8.96 -21.53
CA GLY A 23 -6.41 8.24 -22.77
C GLY A 23 -5.64 6.93 -22.58
N LEU A 24 -5.33 6.51 -21.35
CA LEU A 24 -4.82 5.16 -21.10
C LEU A 24 -5.93 4.13 -21.27
N THR A 25 -5.58 2.96 -21.78
CA THR A 25 -6.50 1.85 -22.03
C THR A 25 -5.91 0.55 -21.52
N THR A 26 -6.76 -0.43 -21.28
CA THR A 26 -6.33 -1.79 -20.90
C THR A 26 -5.45 -2.37 -22.01
N PRO A 27 -4.22 -2.83 -21.69
CA PRO A 27 -3.35 -3.51 -22.65
C PRO A 27 -4.02 -4.77 -23.23
N GLU A 28 -3.81 -5.04 -24.52
CA GLU A 28 -4.45 -6.16 -25.21
C GLU A 28 -4.09 -7.53 -24.66
N ASP A 29 -2.94 -7.65 -23.99
CA ASP A 29 -2.44 -8.90 -23.40
C ASP A 29 -2.92 -9.14 -21.95
N ILE A 30 -3.72 -8.23 -21.39
CA ILE A 30 -4.21 -8.31 -20.00
C ILE A 30 -5.66 -8.82 -19.95
N ILE A 31 -5.94 -9.72 -19.01
CA ILE A 31 -7.28 -10.06 -18.51
C ILE A 31 -7.54 -9.26 -17.24
N ARG A 32 -8.80 -8.82 -17.10
CA ARG A 32 -9.31 -8.13 -15.91
C ARG A 32 -10.48 -8.92 -15.33
N PHE A 33 -10.50 -9.03 -14.03
CA PHE A 33 -11.66 -9.41 -13.22
C PHE A 33 -11.98 -8.22 -12.35
N ASP A 34 -13.05 -7.51 -12.69
CA ASP A 34 -13.38 -6.23 -12.06
C ASP A 34 -14.52 -6.36 -11.05
N ASN A 35 -14.48 -5.53 -10.01
CA ASN A 35 -15.55 -5.36 -9.03
C ASN A 35 -15.95 -6.64 -8.28
N ILE A 36 -14.96 -7.45 -7.91
CA ILE A 36 -15.16 -8.63 -7.08
C ILE A 36 -15.37 -8.18 -5.63
N SER A 37 -16.46 -8.60 -5.01
CA SER A 37 -16.73 -8.30 -3.60
C SER A 37 -15.88 -9.20 -2.70
N TYR A 38 -15.14 -8.60 -1.76
CA TYR A 38 -14.37 -9.33 -0.74
C TYR A 38 -14.89 -9.10 0.69
N GLY A 39 -15.92 -8.26 0.85
CA GLY A 39 -16.48 -7.94 2.16
C GLY A 39 -17.83 -7.24 2.07
N PRO A 40 -18.45 -6.89 3.22
CA PRO A 40 -19.84 -6.47 3.29
C PRO A 40 -20.09 -4.97 3.04
N TYR A 41 -19.06 -4.15 2.76
CA TYR A 41 -19.17 -2.70 2.72
C TYR A 41 -19.33 -2.12 1.31
N GLY A 42 -19.99 -2.86 0.40
CA GLY A 42 -20.30 -2.39 -0.96
C GLY A 42 -19.06 -1.97 -1.72
N ASP A 43 -19.08 -0.79 -2.34
CA ASP A 43 -17.98 -0.30 -3.18
C ASP A 43 -16.64 -0.16 -2.41
N ALA A 44 -16.69 0.03 -1.09
CA ALA A 44 -15.49 0.09 -0.27
C ALA A 44 -14.81 -1.28 -0.08
N ASN A 45 -15.50 -2.38 -0.41
CA ASN A 45 -14.94 -3.74 -0.36
C ASN A 45 -14.98 -4.43 -1.72
N LEU A 46 -14.63 -3.70 -2.78
CA LEU A 46 -14.42 -4.24 -4.12
C LEU A 46 -12.92 -4.36 -4.42
N LEU A 47 -12.55 -5.41 -5.13
CA LEU A 47 -11.22 -5.61 -5.68
C LEU A 47 -11.29 -5.94 -7.17
N ASP A 48 -10.18 -5.66 -7.85
CA ASP A 48 -9.93 -6.10 -9.22
C ASP A 48 -8.68 -6.97 -9.25
N ILE A 49 -8.65 -7.93 -10.18
CA ILE A 49 -7.50 -8.80 -10.41
C ILE A 49 -7.07 -8.70 -11.86
N TYR A 50 -5.77 -8.52 -12.10
CA TYR A 50 -5.19 -8.42 -13.45
C TYR A 50 -4.10 -9.46 -13.63
N HIS A 51 -4.07 -10.12 -14.78
CA HIS A 51 -2.95 -10.97 -15.21
C HIS A 51 -2.88 -11.06 -16.73
N GLN A 52 -1.75 -11.55 -17.25
CA GLN A 52 -1.60 -11.74 -18.70
C GLN A 52 -2.52 -12.87 -19.21
N LYS A 53 -3.08 -12.70 -20.41
CA LYS A 53 -3.98 -13.68 -21.08
C LYS A 53 -3.39 -15.08 -21.24
N LYS A 54 -2.06 -15.18 -21.34
CA LYS A 54 -1.34 -16.46 -21.49
C LYS A 54 -1.21 -17.26 -20.21
N VAL A 55 -1.62 -16.71 -19.06
CA VAL A 55 -1.50 -17.34 -17.76
C VAL A 55 -2.55 -18.44 -17.62
N THR A 56 -2.08 -19.65 -17.34
CA THR A 56 -2.93 -20.85 -17.15
C THR A 56 -2.59 -21.63 -15.88
N LYS A 57 -1.65 -21.11 -15.07
CA LYS A 57 -1.21 -21.72 -13.81
C LYS A 57 -1.09 -20.63 -12.74
N PRO A 58 -1.15 -21.00 -11.45
CA PRO A 58 -0.93 -20.05 -10.36
C PRO A 58 0.36 -19.24 -10.56
N GLN A 59 0.27 -17.94 -10.38
CA GLN A 59 1.38 -16.99 -10.55
C GLN A 59 1.71 -16.28 -9.24
N LYS A 60 2.97 -15.91 -9.10
CA LYS A 60 3.42 -14.93 -8.12
C LYS A 60 2.53 -13.68 -8.19
N THR A 61 2.10 -13.19 -7.05
CA THR A 61 1.02 -12.20 -6.97
C THR A 61 1.45 -10.99 -6.17
N ILE A 62 1.17 -9.81 -6.68
CA ILE A 62 1.32 -8.53 -5.97
C ILE A 62 -0.05 -8.09 -5.44
N VAL A 63 -0.12 -7.77 -4.15
CA VAL A 63 -1.28 -7.15 -3.50
C VAL A 63 -0.95 -5.69 -3.28
N SER A 64 -1.74 -4.79 -3.88
CA SER A 64 -1.50 -3.34 -3.86
C SER A 64 -2.39 -2.64 -2.84
N ILE A 65 -1.77 -1.94 -1.89
CA ILE A 65 -2.44 -1.12 -0.89
C ILE A 65 -2.25 0.34 -1.28
N HIS A 66 -3.29 0.95 -1.85
CA HIS A 66 -3.20 2.28 -2.42
C HIS A 66 -2.96 3.38 -1.37
N GLY A 67 -2.32 4.48 -1.79
CA GLY A 67 -2.15 5.70 -1.02
C GLY A 67 -3.41 6.55 -0.92
N GLY A 68 -3.22 7.85 -0.69
CA GLY A 68 -4.32 8.81 -0.62
C GLY A 68 -4.59 9.37 0.78
N GLY A 69 -3.58 9.39 1.66
CA GLY A 69 -3.67 10.00 3.00
C GLY A 69 -4.78 9.38 3.87
N TRP A 70 -5.12 8.12 3.69
CA TRP A 70 -6.19 7.37 4.36
C TRP A 70 -7.61 7.91 4.10
N VAL A 71 -7.76 9.02 3.38
CA VAL A 71 -9.04 9.73 3.14
C VAL A 71 -9.49 9.72 1.68
N TYR A 72 -8.60 9.31 0.77
CA TYR A 72 -8.79 9.31 -0.68
C TYR A 72 -8.16 8.05 -1.29
N GLY A 73 -8.48 7.80 -2.55
CA GLY A 73 -7.95 6.72 -3.36
C GLY A 73 -8.96 5.60 -3.58
N SER A 74 -8.74 4.90 -4.65
CA SER A 74 -9.49 3.69 -5.00
C SER A 74 -8.71 2.84 -6.00
N LYS A 75 -9.16 1.62 -6.21
CA LYS A 75 -8.59 0.71 -7.21
C LYS A 75 -8.55 1.29 -8.63
N GLU A 76 -9.45 2.22 -8.96
CA GLU A 76 -9.50 2.87 -10.26
C GLU A 76 -8.26 3.70 -10.56
N GLN A 77 -7.69 4.41 -9.57
CA GLN A 77 -6.48 5.21 -9.75
C GLN A 77 -5.21 4.37 -9.92
N TYR A 78 -5.26 3.09 -9.54
CA TYR A 78 -4.11 2.17 -9.59
C TYR A 78 -4.23 1.11 -10.69
N GLN A 79 -5.30 1.13 -11.49
CA GLN A 79 -5.58 0.11 -12.49
C GLN A 79 -4.47 0.00 -13.56
N PHE A 80 -4.00 1.13 -14.10
CA PHE A 80 -2.98 1.11 -15.17
C PHE A 80 -1.60 0.73 -14.63
N TYR A 81 -1.23 1.21 -13.46
CA TYR A 81 -0.06 0.74 -12.73
C TYR A 81 -0.11 -0.78 -12.50
N GLY A 82 -1.23 -1.27 -11.99
CA GLY A 82 -1.41 -2.70 -11.75
C GLY A 82 -1.31 -3.55 -13.02
N MET A 83 -1.89 -3.09 -14.13
CA MET A 83 -1.76 -3.78 -15.41
C MET A 83 -0.31 -3.78 -15.94
N ARG A 84 0.48 -2.71 -15.68
CA ARG A 84 1.92 -2.69 -16.00
C ARG A 84 2.72 -3.70 -15.18
N LEU A 85 2.38 -3.88 -13.89
CA LEU A 85 3.02 -4.93 -13.07
C LEU A 85 2.56 -6.34 -13.50
N ALA A 86 1.30 -6.47 -13.94
CA ALA A 86 0.82 -7.72 -14.52
C ALA A 86 1.57 -8.08 -15.83
N GLN A 87 1.91 -7.11 -16.67
CA GLN A 87 2.76 -7.31 -17.85
C GLN A 87 4.17 -7.79 -17.50
N ARG A 88 4.68 -7.50 -16.28
CA ARG A 88 5.96 -7.97 -15.74
C ARG A 88 5.89 -9.39 -15.16
N GLY A 89 4.75 -10.09 -15.37
CA GLY A 89 4.59 -11.51 -15.05
C GLY A 89 4.12 -11.78 -13.61
N PHE A 90 3.32 -10.88 -13.06
CA PHE A 90 2.61 -11.08 -11.81
C PHE A 90 1.10 -11.18 -12.05
N THR A 91 0.37 -11.83 -11.17
CA THR A 91 -1.02 -11.51 -10.93
C THR A 91 -1.07 -10.29 -10.00
N PHE A 92 -1.92 -9.32 -10.28
CA PHE A 92 -2.02 -8.10 -9.50
C PHE A 92 -3.41 -8.00 -8.88
N VAL A 93 -3.46 -7.85 -7.56
CA VAL A 93 -4.69 -7.65 -6.79
C VAL A 93 -4.75 -6.19 -6.35
N ASN A 94 -5.75 -5.48 -6.81
CA ASN A 94 -5.98 -4.06 -6.59
C ASN A 94 -7.33 -3.87 -5.91
N PHE A 95 -7.41 -3.20 -4.77
CA PHE A 95 -8.63 -3.17 -3.99
C PHE A 95 -8.90 -1.82 -3.33
N ASN A 96 -10.18 -1.55 -3.11
CA ASN A 96 -10.65 -0.48 -2.25
C ASN A 96 -10.58 -0.93 -0.79
N TYR A 97 -10.42 0.00 0.12
CA TYR A 97 -10.62 -0.20 1.55
C TYR A 97 -11.40 0.98 2.13
N ARG A 98 -12.03 0.79 3.27
CA ARG A 98 -12.83 1.83 3.95
C ARG A 98 -11.96 3.03 4.32
N LEU A 99 -12.36 4.22 3.86
CA LEU A 99 -11.62 5.47 4.00
C LEU A 99 -12.15 6.30 5.16
N ALA A 100 -11.24 7.06 5.77
CA ALA A 100 -11.57 8.08 6.74
C ALA A 100 -12.14 9.35 6.05
N PRO A 101 -12.88 10.18 6.77
CA PRO A 101 -13.25 10.08 8.18
C PRO A 101 -14.50 9.23 8.44
N GLU A 102 -15.13 8.68 7.39
CA GLU A 102 -16.32 7.84 7.52
C GLU A 102 -16.02 6.56 8.29
N TYR A 103 -14.84 6.00 8.03
CA TYR A 103 -14.30 4.82 8.68
C TYR A 103 -12.89 5.12 9.19
N LYS A 104 -12.73 5.14 10.50
CA LYS A 104 -11.47 5.47 11.15
C LYS A 104 -10.62 4.23 11.41
N TYR A 105 -9.40 4.48 11.86
CA TYR A 105 -8.50 3.45 12.39
C TYR A 105 -9.23 2.52 13.38
N PRO A 106 -9.06 1.19 13.31
CA PRO A 106 -8.15 0.46 12.41
C PRO A 106 -8.84 -0.17 11.18
N THR A 107 -10.00 0.31 10.73
CA THR A 107 -10.84 -0.36 9.73
C THR A 107 -10.15 -0.69 8.42
N ALA A 108 -9.21 0.15 7.96
CA ALA A 108 -8.43 -0.14 6.76
C ALA A 108 -7.57 -1.42 6.92
N LEU A 109 -6.99 -1.66 8.11
CA LEU A 109 -6.23 -2.87 8.40
C LEU A 109 -7.11 -4.13 8.44
N GLU A 110 -8.34 -3.99 8.93
CA GLU A 110 -9.35 -5.06 8.89
C GLU A 110 -9.68 -5.44 7.44
N ASP A 111 -9.89 -4.44 6.57
CA ASP A 111 -10.19 -4.66 5.15
C ASP A 111 -9.00 -5.29 4.42
N ILE A 112 -7.77 -4.86 4.68
CA ILE A 112 -6.57 -5.49 4.15
C ILE A 112 -6.54 -6.98 4.56
N ASN A 113 -6.82 -7.30 5.82
CA ASN A 113 -6.88 -8.68 6.26
C ASN A 113 -7.96 -9.49 5.53
N GLN A 114 -9.13 -8.90 5.27
CA GLN A 114 -10.20 -9.54 4.50
C GLN A 114 -9.76 -9.84 3.05
N VAL A 115 -8.99 -8.95 2.41
CA VAL A 115 -8.40 -9.22 1.08
C VAL A 115 -7.45 -10.41 1.14
N PHE A 116 -6.60 -10.52 2.15
CA PHE A 116 -5.71 -11.68 2.31
C PHE A 116 -6.47 -12.98 2.61
N LEU A 117 -7.58 -12.92 3.35
CA LEU A 117 -8.47 -14.07 3.53
C LEU A 117 -9.14 -14.46 2.21
N PHE A 118 -9.64 -13.48 1.45
CA PHE A 118 -10.18 -13.70 0.10
C PHE A 118 -9.16 -14.37 -0.82
N ILE A 119 -7.92 -13.87 -0.86
CA ILE A 119 -6.83 -14.46 -1.67
C ILE A 119 -6.60 -15.93 -1.28
N ARG A 120 -6.53 -16.24 0.02
CA ARG A 120 -6.37 -17.61 0.51
C ARG A 120 -7.49 -18.55 0.02
N ASP A 121 -8.74 -18.06 0.09
CA ASP A 121 -9.93 -18.86 -0.14
C ASP A 121 -10.29 -18.97 -1.64
N HIS A 122 -9.81 -18.06 -2.50
CA HIS A 122 -10.12 -17.98 -3.94
C HIS A 122 -8.89 -18.08 -4.86
N ALA A 123 -7.73 -18.49 -4.34
CA ALA A 123 -6.46 -18.50 -5.08
C ALA A 123 -6.54 -19.27 -6.42
N GLU A 124 -7.20 -20.44 -6.41
CA GLU A 124 -7.33 -21.30 -7.61
C GLU A 124 -8.18 -20.62 -8.69
N GLU A 125 -9.24 -19.90 -8.30
CA GLU A 125 -10.17 -19.24 -9.23
C GLU A 125 -9.48 -18.13 -10.03
N TYR A 126 -8.51 -17.42 -9.39
CA TYR A 126 -7.84 -16.26 -9.99
C TYR A 126 -6.37 -16.49 -10.31
N THR A 127 -5.94 -17.74 -10.42
CA THR A 127 -4.54 -18.09 -10.76
C THR A 127 -3.49 -17.46 -9.84
N ILE A 128 -3.79 -17.38 -8.53
CA ILE A 128 -2.91 -16.82 -7.50
C ILE A 128 -2.06 -17.93 -6.88
N ASP A 129 -0.74 -17.73 -6.82
CA ASP A 129 0.15 -18.59 -6.05
C ASP A 129 0.34 -18.02 -4.64
N THR A 130 -0.35 -18.61 -3.68
CA THR A 130 -0.29 -18.19 -2.27
C THR A 130 1.07 -18.39 -1.60
N ASN A 131 1.98 -19.14 -2.23
CA ASN A 131 3.36 -19.27 -1.75
C ASN A 131 4.25 -18.12 -2.21
N ASN A 132 3.81 -17.35 -3.20
CA ASN A 132 4.56 -16.26 -3.82
C ASN A 132 3.75 -14.96 -3.81
N ILE A 133 3.40 -14.49 -2.60
CA ILE A 133 2.68 -13.22 -2.39
C ILE A 133 3.70 -12.12 -2.05
N PHE A 134 3.55 -11.01 -2.75
CA PHE A 134 4.26 -9.75 -2.57
C PHE A 134 3.27 -8.63 -2.27
N VAL A 135 3.71 -7.60 -1.57
CA VAL A 135 2.89 -6.43 -1.27
C VAL A 135 3.55 -5.19 -1.85
N VAL A 136 2.77 -4.29 -2.40
CA VAL A 136 3.21 -2.92 -2.69
C VAL A 136 2.29 -1.95 -1.96
N GLY A 137 2.84 -0.86 -1.48
CA GLY A 137 2.06 0.23 -0.90
C GLY A 137 2.76 1.55 -1.08
N ASP A 138 2.00 2.61 -1.29
CA ASP A 138 2.55 3.95 -1.46
C ASP A 138 1.96 4.94 -0.47
N SER A 139 2.75 5.95 -0.06
CA SER A 139 2.28 7.00 0.84
C SER A 139 1.61 6.44 2.11
N ALA A 140 0.34 6.75 2.33
CA ALA A 140 -0.48 6.15 3.39
C ALA A 140 -0.63 4.62 3.24
N GLY A 141 -0.67 4.11 2.01
CA GLY A 141 -0.69 2.67 1.73
C GLY A 141 0.59 1.96 2.14
N ALA A 142 1.75 2.63 2.05
CA ALA A 142 3.00 2.09 2.57
C ALA A 142 3.01 1.99 4.11
N GLN A 143 2.38 2.96 4.80
CA GLN A 143 2.16 2.89 6.24
C GLN A 143 1.26 1.70 6.60
N LEU A 144 0.12 1.57 5.90
CA LEU A 144 -0.81 0.46 6.12
C LEU A 144 -0.16 -0.91 5.83
N ALA A 145 0.62 -1.01 4.74
CA ALA A 145 1.39 -2.21 4.40
C ALA A 145 2.38 -2.55 5.52
N THR A 146 3.16 -1.56 5.96
CA THR A 146 4.14 -1.74 7.05
C THR A 146 3.46 -2.24 8.32
N GLN A 147 2.38 -1.58 8.75
CA GLN A 147 1.67 -1.95 9.97
C GLN A 147 1.03 -3.34 9.86
N TYR A 148 0.37 -3.66 8.75
CA TYR A 148 -0.23 -4.97 8.53
C TYR A 148 0.82 -6.09 8.53
N LEU A 149 1.96 -5.88 7.88
CA LEU A 149 3.05 -6.86 7.86
C LEU A 149 3.68 -7.06 9.23
N ILE A 150 3.79 -6.02 10.06
CA ILE A 150 4.22 -6.17 11.45
C ILE A 150 3.20 -6.96 12.26
N ILE A 151 1.88 -6.75 12.04
CA ILE A 151 0.84 -7.58 12.66
C ILE A 151 1.02 -9.05 12.26
N CYS A 152 1.33 -9.33 11.00
CA CYS A 152 1.55 -10.69 10.51
C CYS A 152 2.81 -11.37 11.05
N THR A 153 3.85 -10.60 11.39
CA THR A 153 5.19 -11.12 11.76
C THR A 153 5.53 -10.99 13.24
N ASN A 154 4.73 -10.23 14.01
CA ASN A 154 4.91 -10.08 15.45
C ASN A 154 3.64 -10.50 16.22
N PRO A 155 3.58 -11.74 16.75
CA PRO A 155 2.40 -12.24 17.46
C PRO A 155 2.00 -11.40 18.71
N GLU A 156 2.96 -10.77 19.38
CA GLU A 156 2.65 -9.92 20.54
C GLU A 156 1.98 -8.61 20.12
N TYR A 157 2.39 -8.05 18.99
CA TYR A 157 1.72 -6.88 18.43
C TYR A 157 0.34 -7.23 17.88
N ALA A 158 0.19 -8.40 17.25
CA ALA A 158 -1.08 -8.89 16.70
C ALA A 158 -2.19 -8.98 17.75
N LYS A 159 -1.86 -9.26 19.02
CA LYS A 159 -2.84 -9.33 20.14
C LYS A 159 -3.58 -8.02 20.41
N ARG A 160 -3.09 -6.90 19.89
CA ARG A 160 -3.73 -5.59 20.03
C ARG A 160 -4.92 -5.41 19.07
N PHE A 161 -5.06 -6.27 18.08
CA PHE A 161 -6.08 -6.20 17.04
C PHE A 161 -7.13 -7.29 17.23
N THR A 162 -8.35 -7.02 16.77
CA THR A 162 -9.49 -7.95 16.91
C THR A 162 -9.52 -9.02 15.83
N PHE A 163 -8.77 -8.84 14.75
CA PHE A 163 -8.69 -9.82 13.66
C PHE A 163 -7.46 -10.71 13.77
N ILE A 164 -7.56 -11.90 13.20
CA ILE A 164 -6.46 -12.85 13.12
C ILE A 164 -5.90 -12.77 11.70
N PRO A 165 -4.58 -12.57 11.51
CA PRO A 165 -3.95 -12.58 10.20
C PRO A 165 -4.24 -13.87 9.41
N SER A 166 -4.34 -13.75 8.10
CA SER A 166 -4.69 -14.86 7.19
C SER A 166 -3.74 -16.06 7.23
N GLY A 167 -2.52 -15.87 7.73
CA GLY A 167 -1.44 -16.86 7.71
C GLY A 167 -0.68 -16.91 6.39
N ILE A 168 -1.05 -16.13 5.37
CA ILE A 168 -0.27 -15.99 4.14
C ILE A 168 1.07 -15.32 4.47
N LYS A 169 2.17 -15.95 4.02
CA LYS A 169 3.51 -15.38 4.14
C LYS A 169 3.79 -14.45 2.96
N VAL A 170 4.02 -13.16 3.24
CA VAL A 170 4.50 -12.20 2.24
C VAL A 170 6.00 -12.41 2.05
N ARG A 171 6.46 -12.52 0.79
CA ARG A 171 7.85 -12.82 0.42
C ARG A 171 8.74 -11.60 0.40
N ALA A 172 8.22 -10.47 -0.08
CA ALA A 172 8.88 -9.17 -0.01
C ALA A 172 7.83 -8.05 -0.14
N VAL A 173 8.22 -6.82 0.19
CA VAL A 173 7.35 -5.65 0.13
C VAL A 173 8.03 -4.48 -0.58
N GLY A 174 7.28 -3.79 -1.44
CA GLY A 174 7.62 -2.50 -2.03
C GLY A 174 6.97 -1.38 -1.22
N LEU A 175 7.77 -0.46 -0.73
CA LEU A 175 7.37 0.65 0.12
C LEU A 175 7.68 1.97 -0.61
N ASN A 176 6.69 2.47 -1.36
CA ASN A 176 6.86 3.55 -2.31
C ASN A 176 6.44 4.89 -1.71
N CYS A 177 7.34 5.88 -1.66
CA CYS A 177 7.04 7.23 -1.18
C CYS A 177 6.29 7.24 0.17
N GLY A 178 6.72 6.43 1.13
CA GLY A 178 5.93 6.04 2.28
C GLY A 178 5.99 6.97 3.48
N VAL A 179 4.92 6.92 4.29
CA VAL A 179 4.92 7.37 5.69
C VAL A 179 5.18 6.14 6.56
N TYR A 180 6.11 6.19 7.49
CA TYR A 180 6.47 5.02 8.30
C TYR A 180 6.42 5.27 9.80
N ASP A 181 6.91 6.44 10.25
CA ASP A 181 6.83 6.81 11.66
C ASP A 181 5.47 7.46 11.95
N THR A 182 4.66 6.73 12.69
CA THR A 182 3.32 7.16 13.15
C THR A 182 3.27 7.32 14.67
N SER A 183 4.44 7.45 15.31
CA SER A 183 4.56 7.62 16.76
C SER A 183 4.10 8.99 17.26
N ASP A 184 4.12 9.99 16.38
CA ASP A 184 3.63 11.34 16.63
C ASP A 184 2.42 11.66 15.73
N PRO A 185 1.18 11.38 16.20
CA PRO A 185 -0.03 11.56 15.38
C PRO A 185 -0.25 13.00 14.91
N GLU A 186 0.23 14.00 15.66
CA GLU A 186 0.02 15.40 15.34
C GLU A 186 0.89 15.85 14.16
N HIS A 187 2.06 15.24 13.97
CA HIS A 187 3.03 15.62 12.92
C HIS A 187 3.26 14.55 11.84
N THR A 188 2.46 13.48 11.85
CA THR A 188 2.62 12.36 10.90
C THR A 188 2.30 12.77 9.45
N SER A 189 1.34 13.66 9.24
CA SER A 189 0.95 14.10 7.90
C SER A 189 0.61 15.60 7.83
N PRO A 190 0.72 16.21 6.63
CA PRO A 190 0.27 17.59 6.42
C PRO A 190 -1.24 17.75 6.64
N ASN A 191 -1.66 18.95 7.01
CA ASN A 191 -3.08 19.33 7.13
C ASN A 191 -3.92 18.42 8.05
N ASP A 192 -3.31 17.83 9.07
CA ASP A 192 -3.97 16.95 10.04
C ASP A 192 -4.68 15.71 9.42
N VAL A 193 -4.31 15.32 8.21
CA VAL A 193 -4.99 14.21 7.50
C VAL A 193 -4.89 12.90 8.29
N PHE A 194 -3.79 12.68 9.00
CA PHE A 194 -3.65 11.53 9.88
C PHE A 194 -4.64 11.58 11.06
N LEU A 195 -4.96 12.78 11.57
CA LEU A 195 -5.98 12.96 12.59
C LEU A 195 -7.41 12.75 12.07
N GLU A 196 -7.66 12.95 10.78
CA GLU A 196 -8.93 12.52 10.17
C GLU A 196 -9.05 10.99 10.16
N TYR A 197 -7.92 10.27 9.94
CA TYR A 197 -7.89 8.81 9.96
C TYR A 197 -8.01 8.24 11.37
N THR A 198 -7.29 8.76 12.34
CA THR A 198 -7.28 8.25 13.71
C THR A 198 -8.44 8.80 14.56
N GLY A 199 -8.88 10.03 14.25
CA GLY A 199 -9.74 10.85 15.09
C GLY A 199 -8.94 11.70 16.07
N LYS A 200 -9.40 12.95 16.30
CA LYS A 200 -8.73 13.90 17.21
C LYS A 200 -8.71 13.44 18.66
N GLU A 201 -9.58 12.51 19.02
CA GLU A 201 -9.59 11.85 20.34
C GLU A 201 -8.27 11.14 20.68
N ILE A 202 -7.42 10.83 19.69
CA ILE A 202 -6.09 10.26 19.93
C ILE A 202 -5.18 11.21 20.73
N LEU A 203 -5.45 12.52 20.69
CA LEU A 203 -4.68 13.54 21.42
C LEU A 203 -5.14 13.70 22.88
N GLU A 204 -6.23 13.05 23.28
CA GLU A 204 -6.74 13.10 24.65
C GLU A 204 -5.85 12.32 25.63
N ASP A 205 -5.96 12.64 26.91
CA ASP A 205 -5.35 11.85 27.99
C ASP A 205 -6.32 10.79 28.52
N SER A 206 -6.81 9.93 27.63
CA SER A 206 -7.66 8.79 27.96
C SER A 206 -6.89 7.48 27.79
N GLU A 207 -7.33 6.40 28.48
CA GLU A 207 -6.74 5.07 28.32
C GLU A 207 -6.86 4.59 26.86
N LYS A 208 -8.02 4.84 26.24
CA LYS A 208 -8.27 4.50 24.84
C LYS A 208 -7.26 5.21 23.91
N ALA A 209 -7.03 6.50 24.11
CA ALA A 209 -6.10 7.28 23.30
C ALA A 209 -4.64 6.81 23.51
N ARG A 210 -4.25 6.51 24.77
CA ARG A 210 -2.92 5.94 25.05
C ARG A 210 -2.71 4.59 24.37
N ASN A 211 -3.70 3.71 24.40
CA ASN A 211 -3.64 2.41 23.72
C ASN A 211 -3.53 2.57 22.19
N MET A 212 -4.30 3.49 21.60
CA MET A 212 -4.23 3.77 20.17
C MET A 212 -2.87 4.35 19.76
N ARG A 213 -2.31 5.31 20.51
CA ARG A 213 -0.95 5.82 20.26
C ARG A 213 0.11 4.71 20.36
N GLU A 214 -0.04 3.80 21.31
CA GLU A 214 0.87 2.65 21.43
C GLU A 214 0.74 1.69 20.23
N GLU A 215 -0.45 1.46 19.73
CA GLU A 215 -0.68 0.68 18.50
C GLU A 215 -0.06 1.37 17.28
N LEU A 216 -0.24 2.67 17.15
CA LEU A 216 0.28 3.48 16.05
C LEU A 216 1.80 3.74 16.13
N ASN A 217 2.46 3.43 17.24
CA ASN A 217 3.92 3.41 17.32
C ASN A 217 4.49 2.15 16.65
N THR A 218 4.15 2.03 15.36
CA THR A 218 4.26 0.80 14.56
C THR A 218 5.70 0.30 14.47
N LEU A 219 6.66 1.19 14.17
CA LEU A 219 8.07 0.81 13.97
C LEU A 219 8.73 0.25 15.24
N LYS A 220 8.18 0.54 16.43
CA LYS A 220 8.62 -0.05 17.70
C LYS A 220 8.47 -1.58 17.70
N TYR A 221 7.45 -2.09 17.00
CA TYR A 221 7.08 -3.51 16.97
C TYR A 221 7.67 -4.28 15.79
N MET A 222 8.38 -3.61 14.87
CA MET A 222 9.05 -4.26 13.76
C MET A 222 10.19 -5.14 14.29
N THR A 223 10.25 -6.39 13.81
CA THR A 223 11.26 -7.40 14.17
C THR A 223 12.01 -7.88 12.95
N GLY A 224 13.06 -8.68 13.12
CA GLY A 224 13.81 -9.32 12.02
C GLY A 224 12.99 -10.30 11.17
N ASP A 225 11.75 -10.64 11.57
CA ASP A 225 10.82 -11.46 10.79
C ASP A 225 10.03 -10.67 9.74
N PHE A 226 10.16 -9.33 9.71
CA PHE A 226 9.56 -8.48 8.67
C PHE A 226 10.14 -8.87 7.28
N PRO A 227 9.32 -8.89 6.22
CA PRO A 227 9.79 -9.33 4.91
C PRO A 227 10.88 -8.41 4.34
N PRO A 228 11.73 -8.94 3.42
CA PRO A 228 12.63 -8.13 2.60
C PRO A 228 11.91 -6.95 1.96
N ALA A 229 12.56 -5.77 1.90
CA ALA A 229 11.88 -4.54 1.56
C ALA A 229 12.61 -3.71 0.49
N PHE A 230 11.89 -3.29 -0.53
CA PHE A 230 12.32 -2.33 -1.55
C PHE A 230 11.70 -0.96 -1.21
N VAL A 231 12.52 -0.03 -0.73
CA VAL A 231 12.07 1.30 -0.30
C VAL A 231 12.35 2.31 -1.39
N THR A 232 11.35 3.08 -1.81
CA THR A 232 11.55 4.10 -2.84
C THR A 232 11.02 5.47 -2.44
N SER A 233 11.60 6.51 -3.02
CA SER A 233 11.08 7.87 -3.01
C SER A 233 11.59 8.62 -4.24
N ALA A 234 11.25 9.91 -4.35
CA ALA A 234 11.72 10.77 -5.43
C ALA A 234 12.37 12.05 -4.88
N VAL A 235 13.23 12.68 -5.68
CA VAL A 235 13.91 13.93 -5.29
C VAL A 235 12.91 15.03 -4.95
N HIS A 236 11.76 15.08 -5.64
CA HIS A 236 10.69 16.05 -5.41
C HIS A 236 9.53 15.50 -4.56
N ASP A 237 9.75 14.42 -3.83
CA ASP A 237 8.76 13.89 -2.89
C ASP A 237 8.76 14.71 -1.60
N PHE A 238 7.61 15.30 -1.23
CA PHE A 238 7.49 16.11 -0.01
C PHE A 238 7.71 15.32 1.30
N ILE A 239 7.66 13.99 1.23
CA ILE A 239 7.98 13.09 2.36
C ILE A 239 9.25 12.25 2.14
N LEU A 240 10.10 12.63 1.20
CA LEU A 240 11.40 11.99 0.92
C LEU A 240 12.20 11.69 2.20
N LYS A 241 12.11 12.57 3.19
CA LYS A 241 12.82 12.43 4.47
C LYS A 241 12.55 11.11 5.21
N ASN A 242 11.45 10.41 4.88
CA ASN A 242 11.05 9.16 5.55
C ASN A 242 11.78 7.92 4.98
N ALA A 243 12.28 7.97 3.74
CA ALA A 243 12.85 6.81 3.06
C ALA A 243 14.14 6.30 3.75
N GLN A 244 15.07 7.20 4.02
CA GLN A 244 16.36 6.83 4.62
C GLN A 244 16.21 6.28 6.06
N PRO A 245 15.43 6.88 6.98
CA PRO A 245 15.20 6.32 8.31
C PRO A 245 14.53 4.95 8.28
N MET A 246 13.60 4.71 7.34
CA MET A 246 12.99 3.39 7.16
C MET A 246 14.02 2.35 6.72
N TYR A 247 14.86 2.66 5.75
CA TYR A 247 15.95 1.79 5.31
C TYR A 247 16.91 1.46 6.45
N GLU A 248 17.34 2.47 7.22
CA GLU A 248 18.20 2.28 8.39
C GLU A 248 17.56 1.38 9.46
N LYS A 249 16.25 1.54 9.69
CA LYS A 249 15.50 0.66 10.59
C LYS A 249 15.52 -0.79 10.12
N LEU A 250 15.28 -1.04 8.84
CA LEU A 250 15.32 -2.38 8.24
C LEU A 250 16.73 -3.00 8.39
N GLN A 251 17.77 -2.24 8.02
CA GLN A 251 19.16 -2.69 8.16
C GLN A 251 19.53 -3.01 9.62
N SER A 252 19.08 -2.21 10.58
CA SER A 252 19.33 -2.43 12.01
C SER A 252 18.75 -3.74 12.54
N LEU A 253 17.73 -4.28 11.86
CA LEU A 253 17.08 -5.55 12.18
C LEU A 253 17.61 -6.72 11.35
N GLY A 254 18.60 -6.48 10.47
CA GLY A 254 19.18 -7.50 9.58
C GLY A 254 18.26 -7.91 8.43
N ILE A 255 17.27 -7.08 8.10
CA ILE A 255 16.33 -7.34 7.01
C ILE A 255 17.01 -6.96 5.67
N ASP A 256 16.99 -7.87 4.70
CA ASP A 256 17.47 -7.57 3.34
C ASP A 256 16.61 -6.47 2.73
N SER A 257 17.24 -5.35 2.38
CA SER A 257 16.51 -4.18 1.90
C SER A 257 17.39 -3.28 1.02
N GLU A 258 16.71 -2.57 0.12
CA GLU A 258 17.29 -1.57 -0.76
C GLU A 258 16.54 -0.24 -0.59
N VAL A 259 17.25 0.88 -0.84
CA VAL A 259 16.61 2.20 -0.91
C VAL A 259 17.00 2.88 -2.22
N HIS A 260 16.01 3.36 -2.96
CA HIS A 260 16.19 3.99 -4.26
C HIS A 260 15.49 5.35 -4.29
N ILE A 261 16.20 6.40 -4.71
CA ILE A 261 15.68 7.74 -4.87
C ILE A 261 15.74 8.11 -6.35
N TYR A 262 14.55 8.32 -6.94
CA TYR A 262 14.41 8.58 -8.37
C TYR A 262 14.31 10.06 -8.72
N GLY A 263 14.58 10.39 -10.00
CA GLY A 263 14.52 11.75 -10.51
C GLY A 263 15.78 12.57 -10.26
N SER A 264 15.71 13.82 -10.66
CA SER A 264 16.76 14.81 -10.44
C SER A 264 16.15 16.17 -10.09
N LYS A 265 16.97 17.16 -9.71
CA LYS A 265 16.46 18.49 -9.37
C LYS A 265 15.75 19.20 -10.53
N GLU A 266 16.05 18.81 -11.75
CA GLU A 266 15.50 19.37 -12.99
C GLU A 266 14.20 18.67 -13.46
N LYS A 267 13.80 17.56 -12.79
CA LYS A 267 12.63 16.74 -13.16
C LYS A 267 11.55 16.82 -12.08
N GLU A 268 10.89 17.96 -11.98
CA GLU A 268 9.84 18.20 -10.98
C GLU A 268 8.65 17.25 -11.09
N GLU A 269 8.39 16.68 -12.28
CA GLU A 269 7.35 15.69 -12.53
C GLU A 269 7.61 14.33 -11.85
N VAL A 270 8.86 14.05 -11.45
CA VAL A 270 9.22 12.84 -10.68
C VAL A 270 9.12 13.18 -9.20
N GLY A 271 7.89 13.26 -8.71
CA GLY A 271 7.56 13.65 -7.36
C GLY A 271 6.90 12.54 -6.55
N HIS A 272 6.02 12.93 -5.64
CA HIS A 272 5.29 11.98 -4.79
C HIS A 272 4.48 10.99 -5.62
N VAL A 273 4.59 9.68 -5.32
CA VAL A 273 3.94 8.55 -6.00
C VAL A 273 4.17 8.48 -7.51
N PHE A 274 5.31 8.96 -7.99
CA PHE A 274 5.67 9.00 -9.41
C PHE A 274 5.57 7.62 -10.12
N HIS A 275 5.83 6.52 -9.39
CA HIS A 275 5.84 5.14 -9.90
C HIS A 275 4.50 4.68 -10.48
N VAL A 276 3.39 5.33 -10.09
CA VAL A 276 2.04 5.07 -10.61
C VAL A 276 1.82 5.73 -11.99
N ASN A 277 2.61 6.76 -12.34
CA ASN A 277 2.48 7.46 -13.60
C ASN A 277 3.15 6.70 -14.76
N CYS A 278 2.38 5.88 -15.45
CA CYS A 278 2.84 5.05 -16.58
C CYS A 278 3.45 5.84 -17.77
N ARG A 279 3.50 7.18 -17.72
CA ARG A 279 4.09 8.04 -18.76
C ARG A 279 5.54 8.42 -18.46
N LEU A 280 5.99 8.20 -17.22
CA LEU A 280 7.34 8.56 -16.80
C LEU A 280 8.31 7.40 -16.99
N PRO A 281 9.44 7.60 -17.66
CA PRO A 281 10.49 6.59 -17.74
C PRO A 281 11.00 6.13 -16.37
N GLU A 282 11.07 7.04 -15.39
CA GLU A 282 11.47 6.75 -14.03
C GLU A 282 10.47 5.83 -13.31
N ALA A 283 9.19 5.92 -13.65
CA ALA A 283 8.18 4.99 -13.14
C ALA A 283 8.39 3.58 -13.70
N ASP A 284 8.63 3.45 -15.01
CA ASP A 284 8.95 2.16 -15.63
C ASP A 284 10.23 1.56 -15.02
N GLN A 285 11.29 2.37 -14.85
CA GLN A 285 12.53 1.93 -14.21
C GLN A 285 12.28 1.44 -12.76
N CYS A 286 11.58 2.23 -11.96
CA CYS A 286 11.24 1.86 -10.58
C CYS A 286 10.48 0.54 -10.52
N ASN A 287 9.47 0.39 -11.37
CA ASN A 287 8.63 -0.81 -11.43
C ASN A 287 9.41 -2.04 -11.93
N ASP A 288 10.37 -1.86 -12.84
CA ASP A 288 11.26 -2.94 -13.29
C ASP A 288 12.20 -3.40 -12.16
N GLU A 289 12.81 -2.46 -11.44
CA GLU A 289 13.73 -2.73 -10.33
C GLU A 289 12.98 -3.36 -9.14
N GLU A 290 11.79 -2.88 -8.78
CA GLU A 290 10.94 -3.47 -7.75
C GLU A 290 10.53 -4.90 -8.09
N CYS A 291 10.09 -5.15 -9.34
CA CYS A 291 9.76 -6.50 -9.80
C CYS A 291 11.01 -7.43 -9.85
N ALA A 292 12.18 -6.90 -10.19
CA ALA A 292 13.43 -7.65 -10.14
C ALA A 292 13.81 -8.00 -8.70
N PHE A 293 13.62 -7.08 -7.75
CA PHE A 293 13.79 -7.34 -6.33
C PHE A 293 12.88 -8.48 -5.87
N PHE A 294 11.57 -8.43 -6.18
CA PHE A 294 10.61 -9.47 -5.80
C PHE A 294 10.97 -10.84 -6.38
N ASN A 295 11.47 -10.88 -7.62
CA ASN A 295 11.86 -12.12 -8.27
C ASN A 295 12.98 -12.90 -7.54
N ARG A 296 13.75 -12.25 -6.68
CA ARG A 296 14.78 -12.92 -5.85
C ARG A 296 14.19 -13.78 -4.74
N TYR A 297 12.93 -13.54 -4.37
CA TYR A 297 12.25 -14.20 -3.24
C TYR A 297 11.13 -15.17 -3.67
N VAL A 298 11.02 -15.44 -4.96
CA VAL A 298 10.12 -16.47 -5.51
C VAL A 298 10.62 -17.87 -5.10
N VAL A 299 9.72 -18.74 -4.61
CA VAL A 299 10.02 -20.12 -4.18
C VAL A 299 9.27 -21.15 -5.01
#